data_23d20d87ef6dff101c76d386390bceaa
#
_entry.id   23d20d87ef6dff101c76d386390bceaa
#
_cell.length_a   1.000
_cell.length_b   1.000
_cell.length_c   1.000
_cell.angle_alpha   90.00
_cell.angle_beta   90.00
_cell.angle_gamma   90.00
#
_symmetry.space_group_name_H-M   'P 1'
#
loop_
_entity.id
_entity.type
_entity.pdbx_description
1 polymer ?
#
loop_
_entity_poly.entity_id
_entity_poly.type
_entity_poly.pdbx_seq_one_letter_code
_entity_poly.pdbx_strand_id
1 'polypeptide(L)'
;MKKLKFDSYDGVCFLNGLVFFAPVALLVRTQAGVSEHVFFILQALLSGVIFLGEIPTGFITDKIGYRKSLILAQVLLFGARSLLLAAFVSRSLALFVVEAVVEGIAACFTSGTGSAYLYALYGENGYLVKTAHAENFGIAGFIISTVAYAGIYKISGMEGLLITTVVMDIIAVVCSFFLRSESSKTIIADRKEMQLQADTRQQENSGDTMQKKDSIRQILAVFKNKKAFLFVISLAIFSIAWLLINFFYVVKLENCGLPVEWMSLIILSYSAVQMLAEPILGKLSDGKNGKSSREKLPAVTAAAAGVAFLLFGVVKFRAAVLLLMLILPLLLNLPEYLLMNLENQFVDEAECGSQRAATLSVLNMGVNLVEILTLSASAFLTKIGIQWCFVFVGCFLMAIALLFARIQK
;
A
#
# COMPACT_ATOMS: atom_id res chain seq x y z
N MET A 1 13.80 16.39 -17.12
CA MET A 1 12.91 15.22 -16.86
C MET A 1 12.63 14.46 -18.15
N LYS A 2 13.16 13.25 -18.33
CA LYS A 2 12.57 12.33 -19.31
C LYS A 2 11.14 12.05 -18.84
N LYS A 3 10.14 12.49 -19.61
CA LYS A 3 8.74 12.12 -19.32
C LYS A 3 8.66 10.61 -19.24
N LEU A 4 8.23 10.07 -18.09
CA LEU A 4 7.88 8.66 -17.98
C LEU A 4 6.79 8.40 -19.03
N LYS A 5 7.00 7.34 -19.82
CA LYS A 5 5.99 6.90 -20.77
C LYS A 5 5.03 5.96 -20.06
N PHE A 6 3.75 6.08 -20.36
CA PHE A 6 2.74 5.13 -19.95
C PHE A 6 3.16 3.71 -20.35
N ASP A 7 3.04 2.77 -19.45
CA ASP A 7 3.30 1.36 -19.68
C ASP A 7 2.15 0.47 -19.15
N SER A 8 2.28 -0.84 -19.37
CA SER A 8 1.23 -1.78 -18.95
C SER A 8 1.05 -1.86 -17.43
N TYR A 9 2.07 -1.55 -16.63
CA TYR A 9 1.92 -1.49 -15.17
C TYR A 9 1.05 -0.30 -14.74
N ASP A 10 1.23 0.86 -15.38
CA ASP A 10 0.36 2.03 -15.16
C ASP A 10 -1.08 1.72 -15.54
N GLY A 11 -1.28 0.97 -16.65
CA GLY A 11 -2.59 0.50 -17.07
C GLY A 11 -3.25 -0.42 -16.05
N VAL A 12 -2.50 -1.35 -15.46
CA VAL A 12 -2.98 -2.23 -14.38
C VAL A 12 -3.35 -1.41 -13.15
N CYS A 13 -2.50 -0.46 -12.73
CA CYS A 13 -2.79 0.42 -11.59
C CYS A 13 -4.06 1.25 -11.81
N PHE A 14 -4.23 1.82 -13.02
CA PHE A 14 -5.44 2.57 -13.39
C PHE A 14 -6.69 1.71 -13.31
N LEU A 15 -6.66 0.50 -13.88
CA LEU A 15 -7.80 -0.42 -13.88
C LEU A 15 -8.13 -0.91 -12.47
N ASN A 16 -7.12 -1.19 -11.64
CA ASN A 16 -7.30 -1.54 -10.23
C ASN A 16 -7.93 -0.39 -9.42
N GLY A 17 -7.73 0.86 -9.84
CA GLY A 17 -8.42 2.02 -9.27
C GLY A 17 -9.91 2.10 -9.63
N LEU A 18 -10.36 1.47 -10.72
CA LEU A 18 -11.74 1.50 -11.19
C LEU A 18 -12.66 0.57 -10.39
N VAL A 19 -12.75 0.80 -9.08
CA VAL A 19 -13.62 0.05 -8.17
C VAL A 19 -14.89 0.85 -7.93
N PHE A 20 -15.92 0.61 -8.73
CA PHE A 20 -17.14 1.44 -8.73
C PHE A 20 -18.00 1.30 -7.46
N PHE A 21 -17.87 0.21 -6.71
CA PHE A 21 -18.57 0.02 -5.44
C PHE A 21 -17.77 0.49 -4.22
N ALA A 22 -16.51 0.94 -4.39
CA ALA A 22 -15.65 1.32 -3.27
C ALA A 22 -16.30 2.32 -2.30
N PRO A 23 -17.01 3.38 -2.77
CA PRO A 23 -17.69 4.32 -1.87
C PRO A 23 -18.76 3.68 -0.99
N VAL A 24 -19.28 2.51 -1.38
CA VAL A 24 -20.42 1.81 -0.76
C VAL A 24 -20.12 0.35 -0.40
N ALA A 25 -18.86 0.02 -0.17
CA ALA A 25 -18.41 -1.34 0.11
C ALA A 25 -19.15 -2.01 1.28
N LEU A 26 -19.50 -1.28 2.33
CA LEU A 26 -20.35 -1.75 3.42
C LEU A 26 -21.78 -2.03 2.92
N LEU A 27 -22.33 -1.12 2.10
CA LEU A 27 -23.69 -1.21 1.60
C LEU A 27 -23.89 -2.45 0.70
N VAL A 28 -22.86 -2.86 -0.04
CA VAL A 28 -22.88 -4.12 -0.82
C VAL A 28 -23.25 -5.30 0.08
N ARG A 29 -22.61 -5.42 1.24
CA ARG A 29 -22.85 -6.55 2.15
C ARG A 29 -24.15 -6.41 2.91
N THR A 30 -24.50 -5.21 3.36
CA THR A 30 -25.76 -5.00 4.12
C THR A 30 -26.99 -5.17 3.27
N GLN A 31 -26.98 -4.76 2.00
CA GLN A 31 -28.08 -5.04 1.06
C GLN A 31 -28.24 -6.53 0.73
N ALA A 32 -27.16 -7.30 0.80
CA ALA A 32 -27.20 -8.76 0.69
C ALA A 32 -27.67 -9.47 1.97
N GLY A 33 -28.00 -8.71 3.03
CA GLY A 33 -28.50 -9.27 4.32
C GLY A 33 -27.39 -9.57 5.33
N VAL A 34 -26.13 -9.18 5.06
CA VAL A 34 -25.01 -9.33 6.01
C VAL A 34 -25.04 -8.15 6.99
N SER A 35 -25.00 -8.44 8.30
CA SER A 35 -24.96 -7.36 9.30
C SER A 35 -23.63 -6.63 9.30
N GLU A 36 -23.61 -5.37 9.77
CA GLU A 36 -22.38 -4.58 9.91
C GLU A 36 -21.34 -5.29 10.76
N HIS A 37 -21.75 -5.94 11.84
CA HIS A 37 -20.85 -6.73 12.68
C HIS A 37 -20.14 -7.83 11.90
N VAL A 38 -20.88 -8.58 11.07
CA VAL A 38 -20.30 -9.63 10.22
C VAL A 38 -19.40 -9.04 9.14
N PHE A 39 -19.73 -7.86 8.61
CA PHE A 39 -18.83 -7.14 7.71
C PHE A 39 -17.45 -6.90 8.34
N PHE A 40 -17.39 -6.41 9.58
CA PHE A 40 -16.11 -6.21 10.27
C PHE A 40 -15.36 -7.52 10.55
N ILE A 41 -16.09 -8.63 10.80
CA ILE A 41 -15.47 -9.96 10.90
C ILE A 41 -14.84 -10.38 9.57
N LEU A 42 -15.51 -10.13 8.44
CA LEU A 42 -14.96 -10.41 7.10
C LEU A 42 -13.70 -9.56 6.83
N GLN A 43 -13.68 -8.29 7.22
CA GLN A 43 -12.49 -7.44 7.11
C GLN A 43 -11.33 -7.94 8.01
N ALA A 44 -11.65 -8.39 9.22
CA ALA A 44 -10.65 -8.99 10.11
C ALA A 44 -10.11 -10.32 9.55
N LEU A 45 -10.96 -11.14 8.92
CA LEU A 45 -10.56 -12.36 8.22
C LEU A 45 -9.60 -12.02 7.05
N LEU A 46 -9.96 -11.07 6.20
CA LEU A 46 -9.12 -10.60 5.11
C LEU A 46 -7.75 -10.16 5.62
N SER A 47 -7.71 -9.31 6.64
CA SER A 47 -6.45 -8.84 7.27
C SER A 47 -5.64 -10.01 7.86
N GLY A 48 -6.30 -10.98 8.47
CA GLY A 48 -5.68 -12.20 8.99
C GLY A 48 -5.05 -13.05 7.89
N VAL A 49 -5.74 -13.20 6.75
CA VAL A 49 -5.20 -13.90 5.57
C VAL A 49 -3.98 -13.16 5.00
N ILE A 50 -4.04 -11.84 4.91
CA ILE A 50 -2.90 -11.03 4.47
C ILE A 50 -1.71 -11.25 5.40
N PHE A 51 -1.91 -11.09 6.71
CA PHE A 51 -0.85 -11.24 7.70
C PHE A 51 -0.18 -12.62 7.64
N LEU A 52 -0.96 -13.70 7.53
CA LEU A 52 -0.44 -15.06 7.45
C LEU A 52 0.15 -15.41 6.07
N GLY A 53 -0.39 -14.83 5.01
CA GLY A 53 -0.02 -15.11 3.63
C GLY A 53 1.23 -14.36 3.15
N GLU A 54 1.61 -13.23 3.77
CA GLU A 54 2.73 -12.37 3.32
C GLU A 54 4.05 -13.14 3.13
N ILE A 55 4.48 -13.92 4.12
CA ILE A 55 5.74 -14.68 4.03
C ILE A 55 5.68 -15.77 2.96
N PRO A 56 4.67 -16.67 2.95
CA PRO A 56 4.57 -17.70 1.91
C PRO A 56 4.52 -17.16 0.49
N THR A 57 3.75 -16.11 0.25
CA THR A 57 3.61 -15.50 -1.08
C THR A 57 4.88 -14.79 -1.53
N GLY A 58 5.62 -14.16 -0.61
CA GLY A 58 6.93 -13.58 -0.89
C GLY A 58 7.91 -14.63 -1.43
N PHE A 59 8.02 -15.79 -0.76
CA PHE A 59 8.86 -16.90 -1.24
C PHE A 59 8.39 -17.47 -2.58
N ILE A 60 7.06 -17.58 -2.78
CA ILE A 60 6.51 -18.03 -4.07
C ILE A 60 6.90 -17.02 -5.15
N THR A 61 6.77 -15.74 -4.89
CA THR A 61 7.11 -14.64 -5.81
C THR A 61 8.58 -14.68 -6.21
N ASP A 62 9.49 -14.83 -5.27
CA ASP A 62 10.93 -14.93 -5.57
C ASP A 62 11.26 -16.17 -6.43
N LYS A 63 10.47 -17.26 -6.29
CA LYS A 63 10.64 -18.48 -7.08
C LYS A 63 10.07 -18.37 -8.50
N ILE A 64 8.86 -17.82 -8.67
CA ILE A 64 8.15 -17.78 -9.97
C ILE A 64 8.45 -16.50 -10.77
N GLY A 65 8.98 -15.44 -10.11
CA GLY A 65 9.27 -14.13 -10.67
C GLY A 65 8.14 -13.11 -10.48
N TYR A 66 8.51 -11.83 -10.40
CA TYR A 66 7.59 -10.74 -10.06
C TYR A 66 6.46 -10.58 -11.08
N ARG A 67 6.78 -10.62 -12.39
CA ARG A 67 5.77 -10.53 -13.45
C ARG A 67 4.68 -11.60 -13.32
N LYS A 68 5.07 -12.86 -13.11
CA LYS A 68 4.10 -13.97 -12.99
C LYS A 68 3.26 -13.82 -11.72
N SER A 69 3.86 -13.38 -10.63
CA SER A 69 3.15 -13.11 -9.38
C SER A 69 2.13 -12.00 -9.52
N LEU A 70 2.46 -10.90 -10.22
CA LEU A 70 1.52 -9.82 -10.51
C LEU A 70 0.37 -10.28 -11.41
N ILE A 71 0.63 -11.12 -12.43
CA ILE A 71 -0.43 -11.72 -13.24
C ILE A 71 -1.35 -12.60 -12.38
N LEU A 72 -0.76 -13.44 -11.52
CA LEU A 72 -1.52 -14.28 -10.59
C LEU A 72 -2.37 -13.45 -9.63
N ALA A 73 -1.82 -12.35 -9.10
CA ALA A 73 -2.55 -11.40 -8.26
C ALA A 73 -3.78 -10.84 -8.98
N GLN A 74 -3.64 -10.45 -10.26
CA GLN A 74 -4.77 -9.92 -11.05
C GLN A 74 -5.84 -10.98 -11.31
N VAL A 75 -5.46 -12.22 -11.59
CA VAL A 75 -6.40 -13.35 -11.77
C VAL A 75 -7.15 -13.64 -10.46
N LEU A 76 -6.45 -13.63 -9.32
CA LEU A 76 -7.07 -13.82 -8.01
C LEU A 76 -8.00 -12.66 -7.65
N LEU A 77 -7.62 -11.40 -7.94
CA LEU A 77 -8.45 -10.23 -7.71
C LEU A 77 -9.73 -10.27 -8.53
N PHE A 78 -9.63 -10.60 -9.82
CA PHE A 78 -10.80 -10.87 -10.68
C PHE A 78 -11.70 -11.97 -10.09
N GLY A 79 -11.10 -13.07 -9.60
CA GLY A 79 -11.82 -14.14 -8.93
C GLY A 79 -12.55 -13.66 -7.67
N ALA A 80 -11.89 -12.87 -6.83
CA ALA A 80 -12.47 -12.29 -5.61
C ALA A 80 -13.67 -11.37 -5.95
N ARG A 81 -13.52 -10.48 -6.94
CA ARG A 81 -14.60 -9.57 -7.37
C ARG A 81 -15.78 -10.31 -8.00
N SER A 82 -15.50 -11.39 -8.74
CA SER A 82 -16.54 -12.27 -9.27
C SER A 82 -17.28 -13.03 -8.16
N LEU A 83 -16.56 -13.48 -7.14
CA LEU A 83 -17.13 -14.07 -5.93
C LEU A 83 -17.98 -13.06 -5.14
N LEU A 84 -17.54 -11.80 -5.04
CA LEU A 84 -18.29 -10.73 -4.42
C LEU A 84 -19.65 -10.51 -5.12
N LEU A 85 -19.65 -10.45 -6.45
CA LEU A 85 -20.87 -10.35 -7.26
C LEU A 85 -21.78 -11.57 -7.02
N ALA A 86 -21.24 -12.79 -7.09
CA ALA A 86 -21.99 -14.01 -6.84
C ALA A 86 -22.55 -14.06 -5.41
N ALA A 87 -21.78 -13.62 -4.40
CA ALA A 87 -22.19 -13.53 -3.01
C ALA A 87 -23.35 -12.53 -2.83
N PHE A 88 -23.27 -11.38 -3.50
CA PHE A 88 -24.32 -10.37 -3.48
C PHE A 88 -25.63 -10.88 -4.06
N VAL A 89 -25.57 -11.48 -5.28
CA VAL A 89 -26.76 -11.98 -6.00
C VAL A 89 -27.39 -13.16 -5.24
N SER A 90 -26.59 -14.10 -4.75
CA SER A 90 -27.06 -15.29 -4.02
C SER A 90 -27.36 -15.03 -2.54
N ARG A 91 -27.00 -13.87 -2.01
CA ARG A 91 -27.09 -13.51 -0.58
C ARG A 91 -26.39 -14.53 0.33
N SER A 92 -25.28 -15.10 -0.14
CA SER A 92 -24.57 -16.18 0.52
C SER A 92 -23.42 -15.67 1.37
N LEU A 93 -23.54 -15.80 2.71
CA LEU A 93 -22.45 -15.48 3.62
C LEU A 93 -21.19 -16.33 3.35
N ALA A 94 -21.36 -17.60 2.97
CA ALA A 94 -20.23 -18.48 2.66
C ALA A 94 -19.41 -17.95 1.48
N LEU A 95 -20.03 -17.39 0.45
CA LEU A 95 -19.32 -16.78 -0.68
C LEU A 95 -18.60 -15.49 -0.27
N PHE A 96 -19.15 -14.69 0.64
CA PHE A 96 -18.43 -13.52 1.20
C PHE A 96 -17.18 -13.93 1.99
N VAL A 97 -17.25 -15.06 2.72
CA VAL A 97 -16.07 -15.60 3.43
C VAL A 97 -15.01 -16.06 2.43
N VAL A 98 -15.40 -16.78 1.37
CA VAL A 98 -14.43 -17.24 0.33
C VAL A 98 -13.86 -16.05 -0.42
N GLU A 99 -14.67 -15.05 -0.74
CA GLU A 99 -14.25 -13.79 -1.36
C GLU A 99 -13.18 -13.10 -0.53
N ALA A 100 -13.40 -12.91 0.78
CA ALA A 100 -12.43 -12.26 1.67
C ALA A 100 -11.10 -13.02 1.74
N VAL A 101 -11.13 -14.36 1.72
CA VAL A 101 -9.91 -15.18 1.68
C VAL A 101 -9.17 -15.01 0.35
N VAL A 102 -9.88 -15.07 -0.78
CA VAL A 102 -9.26 -14.94 -2.12
C VAL A 102 -8.71 -13.54 -2.33
N GLU A 103 -9.43 -12.49 -1.90
CA GLU A 103 -8.97 -11.10 -1.95
C GLU A 103 -7.72 -10.90 -1.09
N GLY A 104 -7.68 -11.48 0.12
CA GLY A 104 -6.51 -11.46 0.99
C GLY A 104 -5.28 -12.12 0.35
N ILE A 105 -5.45 -13.27 -0.31
CA ILE A 105 -4.35 -13.93 -1.03
C ILE A 105 -3.89 -13.08 -2.22
N ALA A 106 -4.80 -12.46 -2.97
CA ALA A 106 -4.47 -11.55 -4.05
C ALA A 106 -3.64 -10.35 -3.55
N ALA A 107 -4.04 -9.77 -2.42
CA ALA A 107 -3.33 -8.67 -1.77
C ALA A 107 -1.90 -9.07 -1.37
N CYS A 108 -1.69 -10.28 -0.82
CA CYS A 108 -0.36 -10.80 -0.50
C CYS A 108 0.56 -10.90 -1.73
N PHE A 109 0.02 -11.32 -2.88
CA PHE A 109 0.80 -11.39 -4.13
C PHE A 109 1.07 -10.01 -4.73
N THR A 110 0.34 -8.98 -4.36
CA THR A 110 0.56 -7.60 -4.81
C THR A 110 1.55 -6.88 -3.89
N SER A 111 1.41 -7.09 -2.58
CA SER A 111 2.26 -6.53 -1.54
C SER A 111 3.72 -6.93 -1.77
N GLY A 112 4.65 -6.01 -1.59
CA GLY A 112 6.09 -6.25 -1.81
C GLY A 112 6.47 -6.57 -3.26
N THR A 113 5.64 -7.34 -4.00
CA THR A 113 5.93 -7.72 -5.39
C THR A 113 5.92 -6.52 -6.33
N GLY A 114 4.95 -5.61 -6.18
CA GLY A 114 4.87 -4.39 -7.00
C GLY A 114 6.11 -3.51 -6.80
N SER A 115 6.50 -3.31 -5.56
CA SER A 115 7.72 -2.58 -5.18
C SER A 115 8.97 -3.25 -5.75
N ALA A 116 9.14 -4.55 -5.54
CA ALA A 116 10.27 -5.32 -6.06
C ALA A 116 10.34 -5.29 -7.60
N TYR A 117 9.19 -5.42 -8.27
CA TYR A 117 9.08 -5.36 -9.73
C TYR A 117 9.52 -4.00 -10.28
N LEU A 118 9.01 -2.91 -9.73
CA LEU A 118 9.37 -1.57 -10.16
C LEU A 118 10.84 -1.27 -9.86
N TYR A 119 11.35 -1.70 -8.70
CA TYR A 119 12.74 -1.50 -8.36
C TYR A 119 13.67 -2.29 -9.29
N ALA A 120 13.32 -3.53 -9.65
CA ALA A 120 14.07 -4.35 -10.59
C ALA A 120 14.11 -3.74 -12.01
N LEU A 121 13.02 -3.07 -12.45
CA LEU A 121 12.94 -2.46 -13.79
C LEU A 121 13.60 -1.09 -13.88
N TYR A 122 13.50 -0.26 -12.84
CA TYR A 122 13.86 1.15 -12.90
C TYR A 122 15.09 1.50 -12.03
N GLY A 123 15.49 0.59 -11.14
CA GLY A 123 16.59 0.78 -10.21
C GLY A 123 16.34 1.91 -9.21
N GLU A 124 17.30 2.17 -8.32
CA GLU A 124 17.23 3.16 -7.25
C GLU A 124 16.78 4.55 -7.74
N ASN A 125 17.36 5.01 -8.84
CA ASN A 125 17.13 6.37 -9.35
C ASN A 125 15.76 6.57 -10.02
N GLY A 126 15.18 5.51 -10.60
CA GLY A 126 13.92 5.58 -11.32
C GLY A 126 12.72 5.13 -10.49
N TYR A 127 12.94 4.31 -9.47
CA TYR A 127 11.91 3.69 -8.65
C TYR A 127 10.94 4.71 -8.03
N LEU A 128 11.46 5.71 -7.33
CA LEU A 128 10.67 6.73 -6.64
C LEU A 128 9.64 7.42 -7.54
N VAL A 129 10.12 7.91 -8.69
CA VAL A 129 9.26 8.66 -9.60
C VAL A 129 8.28 7.72 -10.30
N LYS A 130 8.72 6.49 -10.63
CA LYS A 130 7.87 5.51 -11.30
C LYS A 130 6.78 4.98 -10.37
N THR A 131 7.07 4.76 -9.10
CA THR A 131 6.07 4.36 -8.10
C THR A 131 4.98 5.43 -7.98
N ALA A 132 5.36 6.69 -7.76
CA ALA A 132 4.41 7.79 -7.69
C ALA A 132 3.62 8.00 -9.01
N HIS A 133 4.26 7.73 -10.16
CA HIS A 133 3.59 7.79 -11.46
C HIS A 133 2.50 6.70 -11.59
N ALA A 134 2.82 5.47 -11.24
CA ALA A 134 1.88 4.35 -11.27
C ALA A 134 0.70 4.56 -10.29
N GLU A 135 0.99 5.03 -9.07
CA GLU A 135 -0.02 5.38 -8.08
C GLU A 135 -0.97 6.47 -8.58
N ASN A 136 -0.45 7.49 -9.30
CA ASN A 136 -1.29 8.52 -9.91
C ASN A 136 -2.31 7.95 -10.89
N PHE A 137 -1.98 6.88 -11.63
CA PHE A 137 -2.95 6.19 -12.47
C PHE A 137 -4.01 5.46 -11.63
N GLY A 138 -3.62 4.82 -10.53
CA GLY A 138 -4.56 4.21 -9.59
C GLY A 138 -5.54 5.25 -9.01
N ILE A 139 -5.01 6.39 -8.56
CA ILE A 139 -5.82 7.51 -8.04
C ILE A 139 -6.76 8.07 -9.13
N ALA A 140 -6.28 8.22 -10.37
CA ALA A 140 -7.12 8.66 -11.48
C ALA A 140 -8.28 7.69 -11.75
N GLY A 141 -8.01 6.38 -11.73
CA GLY A 141 -9.05 5.34 -11.80
C GLY A 141 -10.08 5.47 -10.67
N PHE A 142 -9.61 5.63 -9.43
CA PHE A 142 -10.47 5.83 -8.25
C PHE A 142 -11.35 7.08 -8.36
N ILE A 143 -10.80 8.21 -8.81
CA ILE A 143 -11.57 9.44 -9.03
C ILE A 143 -12.65 9.20 -10.08
N ILE A 144 -12.30 8.58 -11.21
CA ILE A 144 -13.26 8.29 -12.29
C ILE A 144 -14.37 7.35 -11.81
N SER A 145 -14.04 6.27 -11.10
CA SER A 145 -15.03 5.34 -10.57
C SER A 145 -15.96 6.00 -9.55
N THR A 146 -15.42 6.88 -8.68
CA THR A 146 -16.20 7.61 -7.68
C THR A 146 -17.16 8.61 -8.34
N VAL A 147 -16.74 9.31 -9.39
CA VAL A 147 -17.62 10.21 -10.15
C VAL A 147 -18.69 9.43 -10.92
N ALA A 148 -18.33 8.31 -11.53
CA ALA A 148 -19.26 7.48 -12.31
C ALA A 148 -20.24 6.69 -11.43
N TYR A 149 -19.91 6.47 -10.16
CA TYR A 149 -20.72 5.70 -9.20
C TYR A 149 -22.20 6.09 -9.22
N ALA A 150 -22.51 7.38 -9.04
CA ALA A 150 -23.89 7.84 -8.93
C ALA A 150 -24.72 7.58 -10.21
N GLY A 151 -24.08 7.74 -11.38
CA GLY A 151 -24.71 7.45 -12.67
C GLY A 151 -25.01 5.97 -12.87
N ILE A 152 -24.04 5.11 -12.61
CA ILE A 152 -24.17 3.66 -12.75
C ILE A 152 -25.19 3.13 -11.74
N TYR A 153 -25.11 3.57 -10.48
CA TYR A 153 -26.04 3.15 -9.43
C TYR A 153 -27.48 3.53 -9.76
N LYS A 154 -27.72 4.73 -10.31
CA LYS A 154 -29.06 5.18 -10.71
C LYS A 154 -29.66 4.32 -11.84
N ILE A 155 -28.84 3.83 -12.77
CA ILE A 155 -29.28 3.07 -13.95
C ILE A 155 -29.45 1.58 -13.63
N SER A 156 -28.47 0.99 -12.94
CA SER A 156 -28.32 -0.46 -12.81
C SER A 156 -28.19 -0.94 -11.36
N GLY A 157 -28.33 -0.05 -10.37
CA GLY A 157 -28.24 -0.39 -8.95
C GLY A 157 -26.88 -0.92 -8.52
N MET A 158 -26.86 -1.67 -7.43
CA MET A 158 -25.63 -2.25 -6.85
C MET A 158 -25.02 -3.32 -7.77
N GLU A 159 -25.85 -4.15 -8.41
CA GLU A 159 -25.37 -5.16 -9.35
C GLU A 159 -24.61 -4.53 -10.52
N GLY A 160 -25.10 -3.41 -11.05
CA GLY A 160 -24.41 -2.68 -12.12
C GLY A 160 -23.01 -2.21 -11.72
N LEU A 161 -22.82 -1.74 -10.49
CA LEU A 161 -21.50 -1.34 -9.96
C LEU A 161 -20.54 -2.54 -9.87
N LEU A 162 -21.06 -3.67 -9.36
CA LEU A 162 -20.26 -4.90 -9.22
C LEU A 162 -19.89 -5.48 -10.59
N ILE A 163 -20.84 -5.57 -11.53
CA ILE A 163 -20.60 -6.06 -12.90
C ILE A 163 -19.57 -5.17 -13.60
N THR A 164 -19.72 -3.84 -13.51
CA THR A 164 -18.79 -2.90 -14.15
C THR A 164 -17.38 -3.07 -13.58
N THR A 165 -17.24 -3.27 -12.27
CA THR A 165 -15.94 -3.54 -11.64
C THR A 165 -15.34 -4.85 -12.18
N VAL A 166 -16.11 -5.95 -12.21
CA VAL A 166 -15.65 -7.24 -12.75
C VAL A 166 -15.21 -7.14 -14.20
N VAL A 167 -15.90 -6.35 -15.03
CA VAL A 167 -15.50 -6.09 -16.43
C VAL A 167 -14.14 -5.37 -16.48
N MET A 168 -13.90 -4.38 -15.61
CA MET A 168 -12.59 -3.70 -15.56
C MET A 168 -11.49 -4.65 -15.07
N ASP A 169 -11.78 -5.55 -14.12
CA ASP A 169 -10.83 -6.56 -13.66
C ASP A 169 -10.45 -7.55 -14.77
N ILE A 170 -11.37 -7.95 -15.65
CA ILE A 170 -11.04 -8.75 -16.86
C ILE A 170 -10.03 -8.00 -17.73
N ILE A 171 -10.27 -6.71 -17.97
CA ILE A 171 -9.35 -5.88 -18.75
C ILE A 171 -8.00 -5.76 -18.04
N ALA A 172 -7.99 -5.65 -16.71
CA ALA A 172 -6.76 -5.61 -15.91
C ALA A 172 -5.97 -6.91 -16.00
N VAL A 173 -6.64 -8.06 -15.96
CA VAL A 173 -6.01 -9.38 -16.20
C VAL A 173 -5.38 -9.40 -17.59
N VAL A 174 -6.09 -9.01 -18.66
CA VAL A 174 -5.54 -8.95 -20.01
C VAL A 174 -4.35 -8.00 -20.08
N CYS A 175 -4.47 -6.81 -19.49
CA CYS A 175 -3.38 -5.82 -19.43
C CYS A 175 -2.14 -6.38 -18.71
N SER A 176 -2.32 -7.18 -17.66
CA SER A 176 -1.22 -7.77 -16.90
C SER A 176 -0.34 -8.73 -17.71
N PHE A 177 -0.87 -9.38 -18.74
CA PHE A 177 -0.06 -10.21 -19.65
C PHE A 177 0.94 -9.40 -20.48
N PHE A 178 0.72 -8.10 -20.64
CA PHE A 178 1.65 -7.19 -21.32
C PHE A 178 2.69 -6.56 -20.39
N LEU A 179 2.72 -6.92 -19.10
CA LEU A 179 3.77 -6.50 -18.19
C LEU A 179 5.13 -6.90 -18.73
N ARG A 180 6.10 -6.00 -18.60
CA ARG A 180 7.46 -6.26 -19.06
C ARG A 180 8.04 -7.43 -18.30
N SER A 181 8.74 -8.32 -19.03
CA SER A 181 9.56 -9.33 -18.38
C SER A 181 10.76 -8.64 -17.73
N GLU A 182 11.04 -9.02 -16.50
CA GLU A 182 12.26 -8.61 -15.81
C GLU A 182 13.43 -9.04 -16.68
N SER A 183 14.25 -8.08 -17.13
CA SER A 183 15.34 -8.41 -18.05
C SER A 183 16.32 -9.32 -17.31
N SER A 184 16.45 -10.54 -17.81
CA SER A 184 17.27 -11.64 -17.28
C SER A 184 18.71 -11.26 -16.92
N LYS A 185 19.19 -10.07 -17.26
CA LYS A 185 20.59 -9.70 -17.02
C LYS A 185 20.92 -9.39 -15.55
N THR A 186 19.99 -8.79 -14.80
CA THR A 186 20.21 -8.49 -13.37
C THR A 186 19.93 -9.74 -12.53
N ILE A 187 18.82 -10.44 -12.80
CA ILE A 187 18.46 -11.68 -12.09
C ILE A 187 19.40 -12.83 -12.46
N ILE A 188 19.92 -12.89 -13.71
CA ILE A 188 20.90 -13.90 -14.13
C ILE A 188 22.29 -13.57 -13.59
N ALA A 189 22.67 -12.31 -13.44
CA ALA A 189 23.92 -11.96 -12.76
C ALA A 189 23.84 -12.37 -11.28
N ASP A 190 22.79 -12.00 -10.57
CA ASP A 190 22.55 -12.39 -9.18
C ASP A 190 22.40 -13.91 -9.04
N ARG A 191 21.66 -14.58 -9.95
CA ARG A 191 21.55 -16.07 -9.95
C ARG A 191 22.87 -16.76 -10.34
N LYS A 192 23.67 -16.22 -11.26
CA LYS A 192 25.00 -16.80 -11.58
C LYS A 192 25.99 -16.61 -10.46
N GLU A 193 26.02 -15.46 -9.81
CA GLU A 193 26.84 -15.29 -8.61
C GLU A 193 26.37 -16.20 -7.47
N MET A 194 25.05 -16.37 -7.30
CA MET A 194 24.48 -17.32 -6.32
C MET A 194 24.74 -18.76 -6.70
N GLN A 195 24.60 -19.17 -7.96
CA GLN A 195 24.96 -20.52 -8.38
C GLN A 195 26.45 -20.79 -8.20
N LEU A 196 27.31 -19.83 -8.52
CA LEU A 196 28.75 -19.97 -8.22
C LEU A 196 29.02 -20.08 -6.70
N GLN A 197 28.32 -19.30 -5.88
CA GLN A 197 28.44 -19.38 -4.41
C GLN A 197 27.76 -20.63 -3.84
N ALA A 198 26.63 -21.08 -4.44
CA ALA A 198 25.95 -22.30 -4.06
C ALA A 198 26.75 -23.55 -4.47
N ASP A 199 27.32 -23.58 -5.67
CA ASP A 199 28.19 -24.67 -6.16
C ASP A 199 29.47 -24.76 -5.32
N THR A 200 29.99 -23.65 -4.82
CA THR A 200 31.11 -23.65 -3.87
C THR A 200 30.71 -24.14 -2.47
N ARG A 201 29.43 -23.94 -2.08
CA ARG A 201 28.87 -24.42 -0.80
C ARG A 201 28.21 -25.81 -0.88
N GLN A 202 27.79 -26.28 -2.07
CA GLN A 202 27.17 -27.60 -2.26
C GLN A 202 28.17 -28.76 -2.14
N GLN A 203 29.47 -28.49 -2.08
CA GLN A 203 30.43 -29.52 -1.69
C GLN A 203 30.41 -29.86 -0.19
N GLU A 204 29.63 -29.13 0.64
CA GLU A 204 29.65 -29.36 2.09
C GLU A 204 28.34 -29.80 2.76
N ASN A 205 27.13 -29.69 2.15
CA ASN A 205 25.93 -30.12 2.90
C ASN A 205 24.74 -30.55 2.05
N SER A 206 24.31 -31.78 2.23
CA SER A 206 23.05 -32.40 1.82
C SER A 206 21.90 -31.99 2.77
N GLY A 207 20.87 -31.29 2.29
CA GLY A 207 19.63 -31.11 3.04
C GLY A 207 18.70 -29.98 2.62
N ASP A 208 17.77 -30.22 1.68
CA ASP A 208 16.78 -29.25 1.18
C ASP A 208 15.90 -28.59 2.26
N THR A 209 15.64 -29.31 3.36
CA THR A 209 14.85 -28.81 4.51
C THR A 209 15.65 -27.88 5.43
N MET A 210 16.95 -28.05 5.54
CA MET A 210 17.83 -27.18 6.33
C MET A 210 17.99 -25.82 5.66
N GLN A 211 18.17 -25.80 4.34
CA GLN A 211 18.39 -24.57 3.56
C GLN A 211 17.19 -23.60 3.64
N LYS A 212 15.95 -24.13 3.63
CA LYS A 212 14.73 -23.33 3.77
C LYS A 212 14.58 -22.73 5.18
N LYS A 213 14.99 -23.47 6.20
CA LYS A 213 14.95 -22.99 7.60
C LYS A 213 16.00 -21.92 7.87
N ASP A 214 17.16 -22.03 7.26
CA ASP A 214 18.24 -21.04 7.36
C ASP A 214 17.88 -19.76 6.59
N SER A 215 17.23 -19.85 5.43
CA SER A 215 16.71 -18.69 4.67
C SER A 215 15.67 -17.91 5.48
N ILE A 216 14.69 -18.57 6.10
CA ILE A 216 13.70 -17.91 6.97
C ILE A 216 14.39 -17.25 8.16
N ARG A 217 15.38 -17.92 8.76
CA ARG A 217 16.14 -17.38 9.89
C ARG A 217 16.96 -16.15 9.51
N GLN A 218 17.54 -16.13 8.29
CA GLN A 218 18.25 -14.97 7.75
C GLN A 218 17.32 -13.79 7.53
N ILE A 219 16.15 -13.99 6.91
CA ILE A 219 15.14 -12.95 6.68
C ILE A 219 14.62 -12.41 8.02
N LEU A 220 14.31 -13.29 9.00
CA LEU A 220 13.88 -12.83 10.32
C LEU A 220 14.99 -12.11 11.09
N ALA A 221 16.27 -12.42 10.80
CA ALA A 221 17.39 -11.71 11.38
C ALA A 221 17.46 -10.22 10.94
N VAL A 222 16.80 -9.87 9.82
CA VAL A 222 16.65 -8.48 9.35
C VAL A 222 16.03 -7.60 10.45
N PHE A 223 15.07 -8.10 11.24
CA PHE A 223 14.47 -7.36 12.34
C PHE A 223 15.42 -7.04 13.50
N LYS A 224 16.57 -7.71 13.57
CA LYS A 224 17.63 -7.36 14.54
C LYS A 224 18.41 -6.12 14.12
N ASN A 225 18.28 -5.71 12.86
CA ASN A 225 18.91 -4.49 12.36
C ASN A 225 18.09 -3.26 12.78
N LYS A 226 18.75 -2.31 13.46
CA LYS A 226 18.12 -1.07 13.93
C LYS A 226 17.53 -0.24 12.78
N LYS A 227 18.15 -0.26 11.58
CA LYS A 227 17.63 0.44 10.40
C LYS A 227 16.32 -0.19 9.93
N ALA A 228 16.26 -1.52 9.79
CA ALA A 228 15.04 -2.23 9.40
C ALA A 228 13.88 -1.97 10.38
N PHE A 229 14.17 -2.03 11.68
CA PHE A 229 13.19 -1.73 12.72
C PHE A 229 12.65 -0.30 12.62
N LEU A 230 13.53 0.68 12.34
CA LEU A 230 13.11 2.06 12.12
C LEU A 230 12.22 2.22 10.88
N PHE A 231 12.55 1.54 9.77
CA PHE A 231 11.72 1.56 8.56
C PHE A 231 10.35 0.98 8.81
N VAL A 232 10.25 -0.20 9.44
CA VAL A 232 8.98 -0.84 9.80
C VAL A 232 8.11 0.06 10.65
N ILE A 233 8.65 0.63 11.73
CA ILE A 233 7.88 1.55 12.60
C ILE A 233 7.47 2.80 11.82
N SER A 234 8.35 3.36 11.00
CA SER A 234 8.05 4.58 10.25
C SER A 234 6.93 4.34 9.23
N LEU A 235 7.05 3.29 8.42
CA LEU A 235 6.01 2.91 7.45
C LEU A 235 4.67 2.63 8.15
N ALA A 236 4.68 1.87 9.24
CA ALA A 236 3.48 1.58 10.01
C ALA A 236 2.78 2.85 10.53
N ILE A 237 3.52 3.83 11.01
CA ILE A 237 2.93 5.09 11.53
C ILE A 237 2.38 5.94 10.38
N PHE A 238 3.01 5.97 9.21
CA PHE A 238 2.44 6.62 8.03
C PHE A 238 1.17 5.91 7.56
N SER A 239 1.17 4.58 7.51
CA SER A 239 -0.02 3.79 7.17
C SER A 239 -1.17 4.02 8.17
N ILE A 240 -0.88 4.04 9.47
CA ILE A 240 -1.87 4.38 10.50
C ILE A 240 -2.41 5.80 10.31
N ALA A 241 -1.55 6.76 9.98
CA ALA A 241 -1.98 8.12 9.70
C ALA A 241 -2.98 8.16 8.53
N TRP A 242 -2.72 7.40 7.47
CA TRP A 242 -3.65 7.19 6.35
C TRP A 242 -4.98 6.58 6.79
N LEU A 243 -4.93 5.51 7.58
CA LEU A 243 -6.13 4.84 8.09
C LEU A 243 -6.97 5.78 8.96
N LEU A 244 -6.34 6.53 9.87
CA LEU A 244 -7.05 7.48 10.71
C LEU A 244 -7.73 8.60 9.92
N ILE A 245 -7.04 9.16 8.92
CA ILE A 245 -7.67 10.15 8.05
C ILE A 245 -8.86 9.52 7.34
N ASN A 246 -8.69 8.37 6.69
CA ASN A 246 -9.74 7.73 5.91
C ASN A 246 -10.99 7.34 6.75
N PHE A 247 -10.80 6.90 7.99
CA PHE A 247 -11.92 6.50 8.84
C PHE A 247 -12.59 7.67 9.54
N PHE A 248 -11.82 8.69 9.94
CA PHE A 248 -12.32 9.70 10.88
C PHE A 248 -12.42 11.11 10.30
N TYR A 249 -12.06 11.33 9.02
CA TYR A 249 -12.14 12.67 8.43
C TYR A 249 -13.59 13.20 8.43
N VAL A 250 -14.57 12.36 8.14
CA VAL A 250 -15.99 12.75 8.14
C VAL A 250 -16.38 13.26 9.50
N VAL A 251 -16.15 12.46 10.55
CA VAL A 251 -16.51 12.82 11.94
C VAL A 251 -15.80 14.10 12.38
N LYS A 252 -14.51 14.26 11.99
CA LYS A 252 -13.76 15.49 12.30
C LYS A 252 -14.34 16.71 11.60
N LEU A 253 -14.69 16.59 10.32
CA LEU A 253 -15.23 17.70 9.53
C LEU A 253 -16.65 18.07 9.98
N GLU A 254 -17.50 17.10 10.30
CA GLU A 254 -18.82 17.32 10.89
C GLU A 254 -18.73 18.04 12.24
N ASN A 255 -17.83 17.62 13.12
CA ASN A 255 -17.57 18.28 14.39
C ASN A 255 -17.06 19.72 14.24
N CYS A 256 -16.53 20.07 13.07
CA CYS A 256 -16.19 21.44 12.71
C CYS A 256 -17.36 22.18 12.03
N GLY A 257 -18.55 21.55 11.88
CA GLY A 257 -19.75 22.12 11.30
C GLY A 257 -19.71 22.18 9.77
N LEU A 258 -18.98 21.29 9.11
CA LEU A 258 -19.01 21.14 7.65
C LEU A 258 -20.14 20.17 7.25
N PRO A 259 -20.95 20.51 6.22
CA PRO A 259 -22.02 19.65 5.75
C PRO A 259 -21.51 18.31 5.20
N VAL A 260 -22.25 17.22 5.43
CA VAL A 260 -21.89 15.86 4.95
C VAL A 260 -21.85 15.80 3.42
N GLU A 261 -22.65 16.61 2.75
CA GLU A 261 -22.72 16.70 1.29
C GLU A 261 -21.39 17.12 0.65
N TRP A 262 -20.53 17.81 1.39
CA TRP A 262 -19.22 18.25 0.92
C TRP A 262 -18.14 17.16 1.02
N MET A 263 -18.40 16.08 1.76
CA MET A 263 -17.36 15.06 2.05
C MET A 263 -16.86 14.39 0.77
N SER A 264 -17.72 14.11 -0.20
CA SER A 264 -17.33 13.53 -1.49
C SER A 264 -16.42 14.48 -2.28
N LEU A 265 -16.72 15.78 -2.29
CA LEU A 265 -15.89 16.78 -2.97
C LEU A 265 -14.53 16.95 -2.26
N ILE A 266 -14.52 16.90 -0.94
CA ILE A 266 -13.30 17.00 -0.14
C ILE A 266 -12.39 15.81 -0.41
N ILE A 267 -12.91 14.58 -0.43
CA ILE A 267 -12.11 13.39 -0.70
C ILE A 267 -11.60 13.35 -2.14
N LEU A 268 -12.38 13.82 -3.10
CA LEU A 268 -11.92 13.96 -4.49
C LEU A 268 -10.79 15.00 -4.61
N SER A 269 -10.93 16.13 -3.95
CA SER A 269 -9.88 17.17 -3.91
C SER A 269 -8.61 16.66 -3.21
N TYR A 270 -8.76 15.95 -2.12
CA TYR A 270 -7.71 15.26 -1.38
C TYR A 270 -6.96 14.28 -2.29
N SER A 271 -7.68 13.43 -3.05
CA SER A 271 -7.08 12.47 -3.98
C SER A 271 -6.36 13.17 -5.13
N ALA A 272 -6.89 14.30 -5.64
CA ALA A 272 -6.23 15.08 -6.68
C ALA A 272 -4.91 15.71 -6.19
N VAL A 273 -4.85 16.19 -4.95
CA VAL A 273 -3.62 16.72 -4.34
C VAL A 273 -2.56 15.63 -4.17
N GLN A 274 -2.98 14.40 -3.89
CA GLN A 274 -2.08 13.24 -3.81
C GLN A 274 -1.23 13.08 -5.08
N MET A 275 -1.80 13.32 -6.25
CA MET A 275 -1.13 13.19 -7.54
C MET A 275 0.05 14.17 -7.72
N LEU A 276 0.14 15.22 -6.90
CA LEU A 276 1.26 16.17 -6.91
C LEU A 276 2.57 15.55 -6.38
N ALA A 277 2.52 14.38 -5.74
CA ALA A 277 3.72 13.70 -5.26
C ALA A 277 4.69 13.37 -6.40
N GLU A 278 4.20 12.88 -7.54
CA GLU A 278 5.04 12.54 -8.71
C GLU A 278 5.89 13.72 -9.23
N PRO A 279 5.31 14.89 -9.58
CA PRO A 279 6.10 16.00 -10.09
C PRO A 279 7.07 16.58 -9.05
N ILE A 280 6.75 16.47 -7.75
CA ILE A 280 7.65 16.89 -6.67
C ILE A 280 8.85 15.95 -6.59
N LEU A 281 8.61 14.64 -6.54
CA LEU A 281 9.66 13.62 -6.51
C LEU A 281 10.53 13.68 -7.78
N GLY A 282 9.93 13.93 -8.94
CA GLY A 282 10.65 14.11 -10.20
C GLY A 282 11.64 15.27 -10.15
N LYS A 283 11.23 16.43 -9.64
CA LYS A 283 12.11 17.59 -9.46
C LYS A 283 13.23 17.33 -8.46
N LEU A 284 12.94 16.61 -7.38
CA LEU A 284 13.92 16.23 -6.37
C LEU A 284 14.94 15.22 -6.90
N SER A 285 14.52 14.37 -7.86
CA SER A 285 15.38 13.37 -8.50
C SER A 285 16.41 13.99 -9.46
N ASP A 286 16.04 15.08 -10.16
CA ASP A 286 16.87 15.71 -11.19
C ASP A 286 17.85 16.79 -10.65
N GLY A 287 17.74 17.20 -9.39
CA GLY A 287 18.56 18.27 -8.80
C GLY A 287 20.02 17.87 -8.57
N LYS A 288 20.98 18.78 -8.86
CA LYS A 288 22.44 18.58 -8.61
C LYS A 288 22.76 18.26 -7.12
N ASN A 289 21.91 18.66 -6.20
CA ASN A 289 22.00 18.36 -4.76
C ASN A 289 21.10 17.17 -4.35
N GLY A 290 20.65 16.35 -5.30
CA GLY A 290 19.61 15.35 -5.12
C GLY A 290 19.87 14.36 -3.97
N LYS A 291 21.13 13.91 -3.80
CA LYS A 291 21.44 12.93 -2.75
C LYS A 291 21.30 13.50 -1.34
N SER A 292 21.91 14.66 -1.06
CA SER A 292 21.82 15.32 0.26
C SER A 292 20.40 15.81 0.59
N SER A 293 19.63 16.25 -0.43
CA SER A 293 18.22 16.65 -0.22
C SER A 293 17.32 15.44 0.04
N ARG A 294 17.55 14.31 -0.65
CA ARG A 294 16.80 13.06 -0.44
C ARG A 294 17.01 12.49 0.97
N GLU A 295 18.23 12.57 1.49
CA GLU A 295 18.53 12.09 2.84
C GLU A 295 17.77 12.86 3.92
N LYS A 296 17.67 14.20 3.80
CA LYS A 296 16.97 15.05 4.79
C LYS A 296 15.46 15.09 4.64
N LEU A 297 14.95 14.78 3.46
CA LEU A 297 13.53 14.92 3.13
C LEU A 297 12.61 14.07 4.01
N PRO A 298 12.93 12.79 4.35
CA PRO A 298 12.08 12.00 5.24
C PRO A 298 11.89 12.63 6.62
N ALA A 299 12.94 13.23 7.19
CA ALA A 299 12.85 13.91 8.49
C ALA A 299 11.98 15.16 8.41
N VAL A 300 12.17 15.98 7.36
CA VAL A 300 11.40 17.23 7.18
C VAL A 300 9.93 16.96 6.89
N THR A 301 9.63 15.99 6.01
CA THR A 301 8.25 15.65 5.66
C THR A 301 7.53 14.95 6.81
N ALA A 302 8.20 14.09 7.57
CA ALA A 302 7.65 13.50 8.78
C ALA A 302 7.34 14.55 9.85
N ALA A 303 8.22 15.54 10.03
CA ALA A 303 7.97 16.67 10.95
C ALA A 303 6.77 17.49 10.49
N ALA A 304 6.68 17.83 9.20
CA ALA A 304 5.56 18.58 8.64
C ALA A 304 4.23 17.81 8.78
N ALA A 305 4.24 16.50 8.49
CA ALA A 305 3.08 15.63 8.69
C ALA A 305 2.68 15.57 10.17
N GLY A 306 3.64 15.41 11.08
CA GLY A 306 3.40 15.39 12.53
C GLY A 306 2.74 16.69 13.01
N VAL A 307 3.28 17.85 12.63
CA VAL A 307 2.68 19.15 12.95
C VAL A 307 1.27 19.27 12.37
N ALA A 308 1.08 18.86 11.09
CA ALA A 308 -0.24 18.91 10.45
C ALA A 308 -1.26 18.01 11.16
N PHE A 309 -0.87 16.81 11.61
CA PHE A 309 -1.73 15.91 12.41
C PHE A 309 -2.09 16.49 13.77
N LEU A 310 -1.13 17.06 14.48
CA LEU A 310 -1.37 17.73 15.76
C LEU A 310 -2.36 18.89 15.58
N LEU A 311 -2.14 19.73 14.58
CA LEU A 311 -3.05 20.83 14.27
C LEU A 311 -4.43 20.32 13.84
N PHE A 312 -4.49 19.29 13.00
CA PHE A 312 -5.75 18.69 12.56
C PHE A 312 -6.55 18.13 13.75
N GLY A 313 -5.89 17.54 14.75
CA GLY A 313 -6.52 17.11 15.99
C GLY A 313 -7.16 18.27 16.77
N VAL A 314 -6.43 19.36 16.98
CA VAL A 314 -6.79 20.42 17.92
C VAL A 314 -7.65 21.53 17.29
N VAL A 315 -7.36 21.92 16.03
CA VAL A 315 -8.02 23.04 15.37
C VAL A 315 -9.48 22.72 15.06
N LYS A 316 -10.37 23.70 15.29
CA LYS A 316 -11.81 23.63 14.98
C LYS A 316 -12.25 24.63 13.92
N PHE A 317 -11.37 25.53 13.50
CA PHE A 317 -11.67 26.53 12.49
C PHE A 317 -11.79 25.89 11.11
N ARG A 318 -12.96 25.98 10.48
CA ARG A 318 -13.35 25.26 9.25
C ARG A 318 -12.33 25.39 8.13
N ALA A 319 -11.91 26.62 7.79
CA ALA A 319 -10.97 26.85 6.70
C ALA A 319 -9.59 26.23 6.96
N ALA A 320 -9.11 26.27 8.20
CA ALA A 320 -7.83 25.64 8.56
C ALA A 320 -7.90 24.12 8.50
N VAL A 321 -9.02 23.52 8.95
CA VAL A 321 -9.21 22.06 8.88
C VAL A 321 -9.31 21.60 7.43
N LEU A 322 -10.00 22.33 6.55
CA LEU A 322 -10.04 22.05 5.10
C LEU A 322 -8.66 22.17 4.46
N LEU A 323 -7.90 23.21 4.78
CA LEU A 323 -6.55 23.38 4.26
C LEU A 323 -5.63 22.23 4.71
N LEU A 324 -5.69 21.85 6.00
CA LEU A 324 -4.94 20.72 6.51
C LEU A 324 -5.34 19.42 5.82
N MET A 325 -6.63 19.17 5.61
CA MET A 325 -7.13 18.01 4.89
C MET A 325 -6.60 17.92 3.45
N LEU A 326 -6.45 19.06 2.77
CA LEU A 326 -5.89 19.09 1.40
C LEU A 326 -4.38 18.87 1.37
N ILE A 327 -3.65 19.32 2.40
CA ILE A 327 -2.17 19.21 2.44
C ILE A 327 -1.72 17.85 2.96
N LEU A 328 -2.48 17.24 3.87
CA LEU A 328 -2.12 15.97 4.52
C LEU A 328 -1.78 14.85 3.53
N PRO A 329 -2.51 14.62 2.40
CA PRO A 329 -2.16 13.57 1.45
C PRO A 329 -0.73 13.69 0.94
N LEU A 330 -0.32 14.89 0.61
CA LEU A 330 1.02 15.15 0.10
C LEU A 330 2.09 14.93 1.18
N LEU A 331 1.81 15.39 2.41
CA LEU A 331 2.72 15.22 3.55
C LEU A 331 2.85 13.76 4.00
N LEU A 332 1.87 12.90 3.71
CA LEU A 332 1.93 11.47 4.01
C LEU A 332 2.58 10.69 2.87
N ASN A 333 2.23 10.94 1.61
CA ASN A 333 2.74 10.19 0.46
C ASN A 333 4.23 10.43 0.20
N LEU A 334 4.70 11.67 0.29
CA LEU A 334 6.11 11.97 -0.01
C LEU A 334 7.09 11.16 0.87
N PRO A 335 6.96 11.15 2.22
CA PRO A 335 7.84 10.33 3.06
C PRO A 335 7.62 8.83 2.87
N GLU A 336 6.41 8.38 2.59
CA GLU A 336 6.12 6.97 2.34
C GLU A 336 6.90 6.44 1.13
N TYR A 337 6.85 7.12 -0.01
CA TYR A 337 7.63 6.73 -1.21
C TYR A 337 9.14 6.74 -0.95
N LEU A 338 9.62 7.72 -0.18
CA LEU A 338 11.04 7.79 0.19
C LEU A 338 11.44 6.63 1.09
N LEU A 339 10.60 6.28 2.08
CA LEU A 339 10.82 5.15 2.98
C LEU A 339 10.81 3.82 2.23
N MET A 340 9.85 3.60 1.32
CA MET A 340 9.81 2.41 0.47
C MET A 340 11.05 2.27 -0.42
N ASN A 341 11.60 3.39 -0.91
CA ASN A 341 12.86 3.35 -1.66
C ASN A 341 14.06 3.01 -0.76
N LEU A 342 14.13 3.58 0.44
CA LEU A 342 15.18 3.26 1.42
C LEU A 342 15.08 1.81 1.90
N GLU A 343 13.87 1.26 2.01
CA GLU A 343 13.62 -0.14 2.32
C GLU A 343 14.20 -1.07 1.23
N ASN A 344 13.97 -0.75 -0.05
CA ASN A 344 14.55 -1.50 -1.17
C ASN A 344 16.08 -1.43 -1.19
N GLN A 345 16.67 -0.25 -0.90
CA GLN A 345 18.12 -0.10 -0.78
C GLN A 345 18.67 -0.93 0.39
N PHE A 346 17.95 -0.95 1.51
CA PHE A 346 18.32 -1.77 2.66
C PHE A 346 18.35 -3.26 2.33
N VAL A 347 17.42 -3.75 1.51
CA VAL A 347 17.41 -5.15 1.05
C VAL A 347 18.66 -5.47 0.21
N ASP A 348 19.13 -4.51 -0.61
CA ASP A 348 20.39 -4.64 -1.35
C ASP A 348 21.62 -4.62 -0.40
N GLU A 349 21.67 -3.68 0.55
CA GLU A 349 22.76 -3.60 1.56
C GLU A 349 22.84 -4.86 2.45
N ALA A 350 21.70 -5.50 2.71
CA ALA A 350 21.63 -6.72 3.53
C ALA A 350 21.93 -8.01 2.74
N GLU A 351 22.35 -7.90 1.46
CA GLU A 351 22.61 -9.02 0.57
C GLU A 351 21.40 -9.98 0.40
N CYS A 352 20.19 -9.49 0.67
CA CYS A 352 18.94 -10.25 0.55
C CYS A 352 18.27 -10.10 -0.83
N GLY A 353 18.96 -9.55 -1.83
CA GLY A 353 18.42 -9.25 -3.16
C GLY A 353 17.79 -10.46 -3.87
N SER A 354 18.34 -11.64 -3.65
CA SER A 354 17.81 -12.91 -4.20
C SER A 354 16.46 -13.34 -3.62
N GLN A 355 16.14 -12.87 -2.42
CA GLN A 355 14.88 -13.11 -1.71
C GLN A 355 14.18 -11.77 -1.40
N ARG A 356 14.25 -10.83 -2.34
CA ARG A 356 13.74 -9.46 -2.19
C ARG A 356 12.26 -9.44 -1.83
N ALA A 357 11.43 -10.17 -2.57
CA ALA A 357 9.99 -10.19 -2.31
C ALA A 357 9.68 -10.79 -0.93
N ALA A 358 10.33 -11.88 -0.55
CA ALA A 358 10.16 -12.47 0.77
C ALA A 358 10.63 -11.54 1.88
N THR A 359 11.74 -10.81 1.69
CA THR A 359 12.25 -9.85 2.68
C THR A 359 11.32 -8.67 2.84
N LEU A 360 10.83 -8.09 1.73
CA LEU A 360 9.84 -7.00 1.75
C LEU A 360 8.52 -7.46 2.40
N SER A 361 8.04 -8.67 2.11
CA SER A 361 6.84 -9.24 2.75
C SER A 361 7.01 -9.39 4.26
N VAL A 362 8.19 -9.79 4.74
CA VAL A 362 8.48 -9.86 6.19
C VAL A 362 8.48 -8.47 6.82
N LEU A 363 9.04 -7.46 6.15
CA LEU A 363 8.99 -6.08 6.63
C LEU A 363 7.54 -5.56 6.67
N ASN A 364 6.75 -5.81 5.62
CA ASN A 364 5.32 -5.47 5.58
C ASN A 364 4.52 -6.17 6.68
N MET A 365 4.81 -7.44 6.99
CA MET A 365 4.19 -8.13 8.12
C MET A 365 4.50 -7.42 9.45
N GLY A 366 5.73 -6.91 9.60
CA GLY A 366 6.10 -6.06 10.74
C GLY A 366 5.30 -4.75 10.79
N VAL A 367 5.10 -4.10 9.65
CA VAL A 367 4.25 -2.90 9.51
C VAL A 367 2.83 -3.22 9.97
N ASN A 368 2.21 -4.27 9.43
CA ASN A 368 0.85 -4.69 9.77
C ASN A 368 0.68 -4.99 11.27
N LEU A 369 1.69 -5.60 11.91
CA LEU A 369 1.65 -5.85 13.35
C LEU A 369 1.63 -4.55 14.16
N VAL A 370 2.48 -3.59 13.81
CA VAL A 370 2.52 -2.27 14.47
C VAL A 370 1.21 -1.50 14.23
N GLU A 371 0.63 -1.60 13.04
CA GLU A 371 -0.69 -1.03 12.71
C GLU A 371 -1.78 -1.58 13.64
N ILE A 372 -1.88 -2.90 13.76
CA ILE A 372 -2.88 -3.56 14.62
C ILE A 372 -2.77 -3.07 16.05
N LEU A 373 -1.54 -3.01 16.58
CA LEU A 373 -1.30 -2.53 17.95
C LEU A 373 -1.71 -1.06 18.13
N THR A 374 -1.37 -0.21 17.17
CA THR A 374 -1.65 1.23 17.24
C THR A 374 -3.14 1.53 17.01
N LEU A 375 -3.80 0.81 16.09
CA LEU A 375 -5.24 0.91 15.90
C LEU A 375 -6.00 0.46 17.15
N SER A 376 -5.53 -0.61 17.80
CA SER A 376 -6.11 -1.06 19.07
C SER A 376 -5.97 0.02 20.16
N ALA A 377 -4.81 0.66 20.28
CA ALA A 377 -4.61 1.79 21.18
C ALA A 377 -5.50 2.99 20.82
N SER A 378 -5.63 3.30 19.54
CA SER A 378 -6.52 4.37 19.04
C SER A 378 -7.98 4.11 19.37
N ALA A 379 -8.44 2.85 19.39
CA ALA A 379 -9.80 2.49 19.79
C ALA A 379 -10.11 2.86 21.26
N PHE A 380 -9.12 2.84 22.14
CA PHE A 380 -9.28 3.36 23.51
C PHE A 380 -9.35 4.88 23.54
N LEU A 381 -8.52 5.55 22.72
CA LEU A 381 -8.47 7.02 22.65
C LEU A 381 -9.76 7.61 22.08
N THR A 382 -10.44 6.93 21.17
CA THR A 382 -11.73 7.38 20.63
C THR A 382 -12.81 7.51 21.70
N LYS A 383 -12.76 6.71 22.78
CA LYS A 383 -13.69 6.83 23.93
C LYS A 383 -13.50 8.16 24.70
N ILE A 384 -12.32 8.77 24.63
CA ILE A 384 -12.02 10.06 25.25
C ILE A 384 -12.33 11.19 24.26
N GLY A 385 -12.12 10.96 22.98
CA GLY A 385 -12.41 11.87 21.89
C GLY A 385 -11.50 11.63 20.69
N ILE A 386 -12.06 11.70 19.49
CA ILE A 386 -11.35 11.43 18.24
C ILE A 386 -10.12 12.31 18.01
N GLN A 387 -10.13 13.54 18.55
CA GLN A 387 -8.99 14.45 18.47
C GLN A 387 -7.71 13.86 19.07
N TRP A 388 -7.83 13.03 20.09
CA TRP A 388 -6.68 12.41 20.75
C TRP A 388 -6.00 11.34 19.88
N CYS A 389 -6.74 10.69 18.97
CA CYS A 389 -6.15 9.78 18.00
C CYS A 389 -5.21 10.53 17.06
N PHE A 390 -5.62 11.68 16.54
CA PHE A 390 -4.78 12.53 15.68
C PHE A 390 -3.57 13.08 16.42
N VAL A 391 -3.76 13.55 17.66
CA VAL A 391 -2.66 14.05 18.50
C VAL A 391 -1.65 12.94 18.79
N PHE A 392 -2.11 11.74 19.14
CA PHE A 392 -1.27 10.59 19.43
C PHE A 392 -0.38 10.23 18.20
N VAL A 393 -0.97 10.06 17.03
CA VAL A 393 -0.21 9.76 15.81
C VAL A 393 0.69 10.94 15.40
N GLY A 394 0.23 12.17 15.56
CA GLY A 394 1.06 13.35 15.33
C GLY A 394 2.33 13.37 16.20
N CYS A 395 2.23 12.99 17.48
CA CYS A 395 3.39 12.86 18.35
C CYS A 395 4.37 11.77 17.88
N PHE A 396 3.85 10.62 17.38
CA PHE A 396 4.71 9.57 16.84
C PHE A 396 5.41 10.01 15.55
N LEU A 397 4.73 10.70 14.64
CA LEU A 397 5.34 11.27 13.43
C LEU A 397 6.46 12.26 13.79
N MET A 398 6.27 13.09 14.81
CA MET A 398 7.33 13.99 15.34
C MET A 398 8.51 13.22 15.92
N ALA A 399 8.26 12.14 16.65
CA ALA A 399 9.32 11.28 17.19
C ALA A 399 10.13 10.63 16.08
N ILE A 400 9.48 10.13 15.02
CA ILE A 400 10.13 9.59 13.81
C ILE A 400 11.00 10.65 13.13
N ALA A 401 10.49 11.86 12.95
CA ALA A 401 11.25 12.97 12.38
C ALA A 401 12.55 13.24 13.15
N LEU A 402 12.47 13.24 14.48
CA LEU A 402 13.65 13.40 15.34
C LEU A 402 14.64 12.23 15.24
N LEU A 403 14.15 11.01 15.10
CA LEU A 403 14.99 9.83 14.91
C LEU A 403 15.74 9.90 13.57
N PHE A 404 15.06 10.24 12.48
CA PHE A 404 15.70 10.43 11.17
C PHE A 404 16.75 11.56 11.22
N ALA A 405 16.43 12.69 11.86
CA ALA A 405 17.38 13.78 11.98
C ALA A 405 18.63 13.43 12.80
N ARG A 406 18.56 12.46 13.72
CA ARG A 406 19.71 11.96 14.50
C ARG A 406 20.59 10.96 13.73
N ILE A 407 19.96 10.12 12.88
CA ILE A 407 20.69 9.10 12.09
C ILE A 407 21.46 9.74 10.93
N GLN A 408 21.03 10.91 10.47
CA GLN A 408 21.67 11.69 9.41
C GLN A 408 22.85 12.55 9.88
N LYS A 409 23.08 12.65 11.20
CA LYS A 409 24.28 13.26 11.83
C LYS A 409 25.31 12.20 12.14
#